data_594e1363c3808a95828a9455b5131d28
#
_entry.id   594e1363c3808a95828a9455b5131d28
#
_cell.length_a   1.000
_cell.length_b   1.000
_cell.length_c   1.000
_cell.angle_alpha   90.00
_cell.angle_beta   90.00
_cell.angle_gamma   90.00
#
_symmetry.space_group_name_H-M   'P 1'
#
loop_
_entity.id
_entity.type
_entity.pdbx_description
1 polymer ?
#
loop_
_entity_poly.entity_id
_entity_poly.type
_entity_poly.pdbx_seq_one_letter_code
_entity_poly.pdbx_strand_id
1 'polypeptide(L)'
;MASSESNIASQNEIVLGENEMVCSLTNKVVKATDKEMTLQSMIAMMTEEYGFAPEDMERDFKVKYEDANEDKSKTQKVDLAIFNAGHAHDAEELIRFIIVAKDSKVKPNDKKAGVEATTEGILCSTDCDFACWTNGEDLQYVYSYEDDFGQVTCEAISDFPAEGQTLEDLEAQGERAMPRKPANESLVKTFKRCHDYIYGNEGMKKTAFWELLNLIFCKLYDEKRRFTDAKEGISYRRRFWVGVKEQNTDEGRAAVAQRIKGIFEDLKESNIFKDVFDGNEQIMLSDRGLAFVAGELAKYSFLDATVDVKGTAYETIVSNTLKQEAGQFFTPRNIIKCMVQMLDPDQNTRVLDPACGSGGFLVMVLDHVRRKIARNLYPDLDEVRLEAKYNSPEVDDIVREYAEKMIFGFDFDPDLKKAARMNMVMAGDGHSNIYNINSLEYPQGSKPDVPLIAQAVNESISRSADRDFNFGVSEDNAQGKFDMIFTNPPF
;
A
#
# COMPACT_ATOMS: atom_id res chain seq x y z
N MET A 1 53.97 -29.09 -4.75
CA MET A 1 53.37 -29.68 -5.95
C MET A 1 51.99 -30.16 -5.62
N ALA A 2 51.07 -29.82 -6.41
CA ALA A 2 49.63 -30.07 -6.50
C ALA A 2 48.78 -28.83 -6.19
N SER A 3 48.50 -28.13 -7.25
CA SER A 3 47.52 -27.05 -7.38
C SER A 3 46.12 -27.59 -7.24
N SER A 4 45.37 -27.09 -6.30
CA SER A 4 43.91 -27.25 -6.27
C SER A 4 43.28 -26.11 -7.05
N GLU A 5 42.95 -26.34 -8.30
CA GLU A 5 42.09 -25.50 -9.10
C GLU A 5 40.68 -25.54 -8.51
N SER A 6 40.25 -24.43 -7.92
CA SER A 6 38.85 -24.22 -7.54
C SER A 6 38.03 -23.96 -8.82
N ASN A 7 37.18 -24.89 -9.17
CA ASN A 7 36.13 -24.73 -10.18
C ASN A 7 35.19 -23.62 -9.68
N ILE A 8 35.36 -22.41 -10.17
CA ILE A 8 34.36 -21.37 -10.17
C ILE A 8 33.44 -21.71 -11.32
N ALA A 9 32.26 -22.27 -11.01
CA ALA A 9 31.18 -22.43 -11.97
C ALA A 9 30.82 -21.04 -12.50
N SER A 10 31.05 -20.82 -13.78
CA SER A 10 30.63 -19.63 -14.51
C SER A 10 29.10 -19.55 -14.45
N GLN A 11 28.59 -18.59 -13.67
CA GLN A 11 27.22 -18.13 -13.82
C GLN A 11 27.13 -17.56 -15.24
N ASN A 12 26.39 -18.24 -16.13
CA ASN A 12 26.03 -17.70 -17.42
C ASN A 12 25.15 -16.45 -17.18
N GLU A 13 25.71 -15.28 -17.37
CA GLU A 13 24.92 -14.04 -17.43
C GLU A 13 23.94 -14.17 -18.61
N ILE A 14 22.64 -14.19 -18.30
CA ILE A 14 21.59 -14.19 -19.32
C ILE A 14 21.57 -12.79 -19.92
N VAL A 15 21.97 -12.65 -21.17
CA VAL A 15 21.86 -11.39 -21.91
C VAL A 15 20.45 -11.28 -22.46
N LEU A 16 19.68 -10.30 -21.97
CA LEU A 16 18.30 -10.04 -22.41
C LEU A 16 18.26 -9.07 -23.58
N GLY A 17 17.40 -9.35 -24.56
CA GLY A 17 17.06 -8.41 -25.63
C GLY A 17 16.10 -7.29 -25.14
N GLU A 18 15.88 -6.27 -25.97
CA GLU A 18 15.06 -5.08 -25.61
C GLU A 18 13.61 -5.39 -25.15
N ASN A 19 13.04 -6.54 -25.56
CA ASN A 19 11.68 -6.95 -25.22
C ASN A 19 11.66 -8.37 -24.61
N GLU A 20 12.64 -8.69 -23.81
CA GLU A 20 12.78 -9.98 -23.15
C GLU A 20 12.89 -9.83 -21.65
N MET A 21 12.41 -10.83 -20.93
CA MET A 21 12.52 -10.93 -19.49
C MET A 21 12.75 -12.38 -19.08
N VAL A 22 13.24 -12.60 -17.87
CA VAL A 22 13.38 -13.93 -17.30
C VAL A 22 12.09 -14.29 -16.58
N CYS A 23 11.51 -15.41 -16.89
CA CYS A 23 10.37 -15.95 -16.14
C CYS A 23 10.85 -16.42 -14.76
N SER A 24 10.29 -15.84 -13.70
CA SER A 24 10.67 -16.15 -12.31
C SER A 24 10.42 -17.60 -11.90
N LEU A 25 9.43 -18.25 -12.51
CA LEU A 25 9.08 -19.64 -12.21
C LEU A 25 9.97 -20.66 -12.94
N THR A 26 10.31 -20.40 -14.20
CA THR A 26 11.03 -21.38 -15.04
C THR A 26 12.47 -21.03 -15.32
N ASN A 27 12.92 -19.83 -14.93
CA ASN A 27 14.23 -19.24 -15.25
C ASN A 27 14.54 -19.19 -16.77
N LYS A 28 13.51 -19.23 -17.62
CA LYS A 28 13.65 -19.13 -19.07
C LYS A 28 13.41 -17.71 -19.56
N VAL A 29 14.11 -17.31 -20.62
CA VAL A 29 13.84 -16.05 -21.31
C VAL A 29 12.52 -16.14 -22.05
N VAL A 30 11.65 -15.16 -21.82
CA VAL A 30 10.32 -15.00 -22.42
C VAL A 30 10.15 -13.61 -22.99
N LYS A 31 9.21 -13.40 -23.89
CA LYS A 31 8.91 -12.07 -24.42
C LYS A 31 8.16 -11.23 -23.37
N ALA A 32 8.62 -10.02 -23.13
CA ALA A 32 7.99 -9.06 -22.23
C ALA A 32 6.73 -8.44 -22.86
N THR A 33 5.66 -9.22 -22.99
CA THR A 33 4.33 -8.74 -23.40
C THR A 33 3.53 -8.31 -22.20
N ASP A 34 2.49 -7.48 -22.37
CA ASP A 34 1.60 -7.03 -21.28
C ASP A 34 1.03 -8.24 -20.50
N LYS A 35 0.62 -9.28 -21.22
CA LYS A 35 0.15 -10.53 -20.62
C LYS A 35 1.24 -11.20 -19.79
N GLU A 36 2.47 -11.30 -20.32
CA GLU A 36 3.58 -11.93 -19.61
C GLU A 36 3.99 -11.12 -18.37
N MET A 37 4.07 -9.80 -18.48
CA MET A 37 4.36 -8.93 -17.34
C MET A 37 3.31 -9.11 -16.24
N THR A 38 2.03 -9.19 -16.62
CA THR A 38 0.94 -9.45 -15.67
C THR A 38 1.10 -10.83 -15.03
N LEU A 39 1.42 -11.87 -15.81
CA LEU A 39 1.65 -13.22 -15.28
C LEU A 39 2.83 -13.25 -14.29
N GLN A 40 3.93 -12.58 -14.59
CA GLN A 40 5.07 -12.50 -13.67
C GLN A 40 4.71 -11.77 -12.37
N SER A 41 3.90 -10.70 -12.45
CA SER A 41 3.34 -10.04 -11.25
C SER A 41 2.46 -10.98 -10.43
N MET A 42 1.66 -11.84 -11.08
CA MET A 42 0.83 -12.83 -10.38
C MET A 42 1.67 -13.93 -9.73
N ILE A 43 2.72 -14.43 -10.41
CA ILE A 43 3.65 -15.39 -9.81
C ILE A 43 4.32 -14.80 -8.57
N ALA A 44 4.84 -13.57 -8.65
CA ALA A 44 5.44 -12.89 -7.51
C ALA A 44 4.43 -12.72 -6.36
N MET A 45 3.18 -12.32 -6.67
CA MET A 45 2.12 -12.19 -5.68
C MET A 45 1.80 -13.53 -5.01
N MET A 46 1.69 -14.62 -5.77
CA MET A 46 1.43 -15.95 -5.20
C MET A 46 2.57 -16.42 -4.30
N THR A 47 3.81 -16.13 -4.66
CA THR A 47 4.99 -16.51 -3.87
C THR A 47 5.17 -15.63 -2.65
N GLU A 48 5.18 -14.30 -2.84
CA GLU A 48 5.59 -13.36 -1.80
C GLU A 48 4.47 -13.02 -0.83
N GLU A 49 3.21 -12.97 -1.31
CA GLU A 49 2.06 -12.54 -0.50
C GLU A 49 1.18 -13.71 -0.05
N TYR A 50 1.02 -14.74 -0.90
CA TYR A 50 0.18 -15.90 -0.58
C TYR A 50 0.99 -17.10 -0.06
N GLY A 51 2.31 -17.08 -0.16
CA GLY A 51 3.20 -18.07 0.44
C GLY A 51 3.33 -19.39 -0.34
N PHE A 52 2.78 -19.49 -1.55
CA PHE A 52 2.90 -20.71 -2.36
C PHE A 52 4.32 -20.90 -2.86
N ALA A 53 4.84 -22.12 -2.75
CA ALA A 53 6.17 -22.43 -3.21
C ALA A 53 6.22 -22.47 -4.74
N PRO A 54 7.29 -21.94 -5.40
CA PRO A 54 7.43 -21.98 -6.85
C PRO A 54 7.38 -23.40 -7.45
N GLU A 55 7.85 -24.39 -6.70
CA GLU A 55 7.82 -25.81 -7.09
C GLU A 55 6.41 -26.42 -7.15
N ASP A 56 5.43 -25.83 -6.47
CA ASP A 56 4.04 -26.25 -6.49
C ASP A 56 3.20 -25.47 -7.52
N MET A 57 3.86 -24.73 -8.40
CA MET A 57 3.22 -23.94 -9.45
C MET A 57 3.66 -24.39 -10.85
N GLU A 58 2.74 -24.37 -11.80
CA GLU A 58 3.03 -24.64 -13.20
C GLU A 58 2.34 -23.62 -14.10
N ARG A 59 3.10 -23.06 -15.06
CA ARG A 59 2.55 -22.16 -16.08
C ARG A 59 2.05 -22.93 -17.29
N ASP A 60 1.08 -22.37 -17.97
CA ASP A 60 0.52 -22.91 -19.23
C ASP A 60 -0.07 -24.33 -19.06
N PHE A 61 -0.57 -24.65 -17.86
CA PHE A 61 -1.11 -25.96 -17.54
C PHE A 61 -2.42 -26.21 -18.28
N LYS A 62 -2.63 -27.45 -18.73
CA LYS A 62 -3.82 -27.86 -19.48
C LYS A 62 -4.76 -28.65 -18.56
N VAL A 63 -5.84 -28.04 -18.14
CA VAL A 63 -6.90 -28.69 -17.38
C VAL A 63 -7.85 -29.38 -18.36
N LYS A 64 -8.07 -30.67 -18.15
CA LYS A 64 -9.06 -31.44 -18.87
C LYS A 64 -10.26 -31.67 -17.96
N TYR A 65 -11.44 -31.24 -18.39
CA TYR A 65 -12.66 -31.35 -17.63
C TYR A 65 -13.86 -31.73 -18.49
N GLU A 66 -14.91 -32.26 -17.88
CA GLU A 66 -16.16 -32.60 -18.56
C GLU A 66 -17.13 -31.43 -18.39
N ASP A 67 -17.53 -30.82 -19.51
CA ASP A 67 -18.50 -29.72 -19.45
C ASP A 67 -19.88 -30.26 -19.16
N ALA A 68 -20.40 -29.94 -17.98
CA ALA A 68 -21.72 -30.39 -17.50
C ALA A 68 -22.89 -29.99 -18.44
N ASN A 69 -22.71 -28.97 -19.29
CA ASN A 69 -23.74 -28.48 -20.21
C ASN A 69 -23.70 -29.13 -21.61
N GLU A 70 -22.56 -29.69 -22.01
CA GLU A 70 -22.38 -30.20 -23.39
C GLU A 70 -22.10 -31.70 -23.48
N ASP A 71 -21.98 -32.40 -22.37
CA ASP A 71 -21.62 -33.85 -22.32
C ASP A 71 -20.34 -34.17 -23.12
N LYS A 72 -19.38 -33.23 -23.14
CA LYS A 72 -18.12 -33.31 -23.90
C LYS A 72 -16.94 -32.96 -22.98
N SER A 73 -15.88 -33.76 -23.17
CA SER A 73 -14.59 -33.43 -22.56
C SER A 73 -13.97 -32.20 -23.25
N LYS A 74 -13.69 -31.17 -22.48
CA LYS A 74 -13.00 -29.94 -22.88
C LYS A 74 -11.59 -29.93 -22.30
N THR A 75 -10.70 -29.22 -22.97
CA THR A 75 -9.35 -28.96 -22.47
C THR A 75 -9.13 -27.45 -22.53
N GLN A 76 -8.87 -26.84 -21.40
CA GLN A 76 -8.58 -25.42 -21.32
C GLN A 76 -7.20 -25.21 -20.71
N LYS A 77 -6.46 -24.25 -21.29
CA LYS A 77 -5.17 -23.85 -20.75
C LYS A 77 -5.38 -22.74 -19.70
N VAL A 78 -4.84 -22.94 -18.49
CA VAL A 78 -4.71 -21.91 -17.47
C VAL A 78 -3.30 -21.32 -17.52
N ASP A 79 -3.18 -20.02 -17.22
CA ASP A 79 -1.89 -19.33 -17.33
C ASP A 79 -0.96 -19.67 -16.17
N LEU A 80 -1.51 -19.89 -14.98
CA LEU A 80 -0.82 -20.40 -13.80
C LEU A 80 -1.73 -21.39 -13.08
N ALA A 81 -1.24 -22.56 -12.78
CA ALA A 81 -1.85 -23.56 -11.91
C ALA A 81 -1.07 -23.66 -10.61
N ILE A 82 -1.76 -23.90 -9.49
CA ILE A 82 -1.19 -24.09 -8.16
C ILE A 82 -1.74 -25.39 -7.59
N PHE A 83 -0.83 -26.25 -7.13
CA PHE A 83 -1.12 -27.61 -6.69
C PHE A 83 -0.93 -27.75 -5.18
N ASN A 84 -1.43 -28.86 -4.62
CA ASN A 84 -1.14 -29.23 -3.24
C ASN A 84 0.38 -29.39 -3.04
N ALA A 85 0.88 -28.82 -1.95
CA ALA A 85 2.32 -28.77 -1.66
C ALA A 85 2.99 -30.16 -1.71
N GLY A 86 3.98 -30.30 -2.59
CA GLY A 86 4.75 -31.53 -2.76
C GLY A 86 4.02 -32.68 -3.48
N HIS A 87 2.85 -32.42 -4.08
CA HIS A 87 2.09 -33.40 -4.85
C HIS A 87 2.40 -33.35 -6.35
N ALA A 88 1.83 -34.28 -7.12
CA ALA A 88 1.97 -34.30 -8.57
C ALA A 88 1.21 -33.14 -9.22
N HIS A 89 1.72 -32.63 -10.34
CA HIS A 89 1.02 -31.59 -11.12
C HIS A 89 0.00 -32.26 -12.06
N ASP A 90 -1.15 -32.59 -11.51
CA ASP A 90 -2.28 -33.14 -12.27
C ASP A 90 -3.59 -32.43 -11.88
N ALA A 91 -4.68 -32.81 -12.56
CA ALA A 91 -5.96 -32.11 -12.35
C ALA A 91 -6.61 -32.41 -10.99
N GLU A 92 -6.27 -33.54 -10.36
CA GLU A 92 -6.82 -33.95 -9.06
C GLU A 92 -6.18 -33.18 -7.89
N GLU A 93 -4.92 -32.72 -8.08
CA GLU A 93 -4.18 -31.97 -7.09
C GLU A 93 -4.22 -30.43 -7.31
N LEU A 94 -4.97 -29.99 -8.34
CA LEU A 94 -5.13 -28.56 -8.65
C LEU A 94 -6.02 -27.89 -7.60
N ILE A 95 -5.44 -27.00 -6.80
CA ILE A 95 -6.18 -26.28 -5.76
C ILE A 95 -6.58 -24.86 -6.15
N ARG A 96 -5.82 -24.23 -7.06
CA ARG A 96 -6.11 -22.88 -7.56
C ARG A 96 -5.58 -22.72 -8.98
N PHE A 97 -6.20 -21.82 -9.73
CA PHE A 97 -5.64 -21.40 -11.01
C PHE A 97 -5.86 -19.92 -11.30
N ILE A 98 -5.03 -19.40 -12.19
CA ILE A 98 -5.06 -17.99 -12.59
C ILE A 98 -5.20 -17.91 -14.10
N ILE A 99 -6.12 -17.08 -14.55
CA ILE A 99 -6.31 -16.69 -15.95
C ILE A 99 -5.86 -15.24 -16.11
N VAL A 100 -4.93 -15.02 -17.03
CA VAL A 100 -4.47 -13.69 -17.41
C VAL A 100 -5.02 -13.33 -18.77
N ALA A 101 -5.84 -12.31 -18.85
CA ALA A 101 -6.39 -11.80 -20.10
C ALA A 101 -5.28 -11.25 -21.02
N LYS A 102 -5.55 -11.18 -22.31
CA LYS A 102 -4.56 -10.79 -23.32
C LYS A 102 -4.00 -9.37 -23.09
N ASP A 103 -4.84 -8.45 -22.69
CA ASP A 103 -4.52 -7.05 -22.41
C ASP A 103 -5.58 -6.41 -21.51
N SER A 104 -5.34 -5.19 -21.03
CA SER A 104 -6.22 -4.45 -20.12
C SER A 104 -7.57 -4.02 -20.73
N LYS A 105 -7.75 -4.17 -22.05
CA LYS A 105 -9.01 -3.84 -22.73
C LYS A 105 -10.07 -4.91 -22.57
N VAL A 106 -9.66 -6.13 -22.26
CA VAL A 106 -10.59 -7.23 -21.94
C VAL A 106 -11.22 -6.91 -20.59
N LYS A 107 -12.55 -6.86 -20.54
CA LYS A 107 -13.27 -6.56 -19.31
C LYS A 107 -13.69 -7.83 -18.57
N PRO A 108 -13.86 -7.79 -17.23
CA PRO A 108 -14.27 -8.97 -16.45
C PRO A 108 -15.55 -9.64 -16.94
N ASN A 109 -16.47 -8.89 -17.52
CA ASN A 109 -17.73 -9.38 -18.07
C ASN A 109 -17.69 -9.70 -19.58
N ASP A 110 -16.51 -9.84 -20.18
CA ASP A 110 -16.38 -10.25 -21.57
C ASP A 110 -16.90 -11.68 -21.75
N LYS A 111 -17.76 -11.89 -22.76
CA LYS A 111 -18.45 -13.17 -23.00
C LYS A 111 -17.54 -14.33 -23.45
N LYS A 112 -16.29 -14.05 -23.83
CA LYS A 112 -15.34 -15.06 -24.31
C LYS A 112 -14.07 -15.17 -23.51
N ALA A 113 -13.63 -14.07 -22.93
CA ALA A 113 -12.36 -13.95 -22.24
C ALA A 113 -12.48 -13.35 -20.83
N GLY A 114 -13.71 -13.08 -20.37
CA GLY A 114 -13.99 -12.59 -19.02
C GLY A 114 -13.98 -13.70 -17.98
N VAL A 115 -14.32 -13.33 -16.76
CA VAL A 115 -14.27 -14.20 -15.58
C VAL A 115 -15.12 -15.46 -15.79
N GLU A 116 -16.44 -15.30 -15.94
CA GLU A 116 -17.39 -16.41 -16.11
C GLU A 116 -16.96 -17.37 -17.24
N ALA A 117 -16.66 -16.82 -18.42
CA ALA A 117 -16.31 -17.60 -19.60
C ALA A 117 -15.03 -18.43 -19.46
N THR A 118 -14.13 -18.06 -18.54
CA THR A 118 -12.80 -18.70 -18.45
C THR A 118 -12.55 -19.42 -17.13
N THR A 119 -13.41 -19.27 -16.12
CA THR A 119 -13.20 -19.89 -14.80
C THR A 119 -14.27 -20.91 -14.45
N GLU A 120 -15.56 -20.64 -14.69
CA GLU A 120 -16.66 -21.47 -14.20
C GLU A 120 -16.62 -22.90 -14.72
N GLY A 121 -16.32 -23.10 -16.01
CA GLY A 121 -16.27 -24.45 -16.59
C GLY A 121 -15.28 -25.37 -15.88
N ILE A 122 -14.13 -24.85 -15.47
CA ILE A 122 -13.12 -25.61 -14.72
C ILE A 122 -13.59 -25.80 -13.27
N LEU A 123 -14.01 -24.73 -12.60
CA LEU A 123 -14.43 -24.77 -11.19
C LEU A 123 -15.63 -25.70 -10.94
N CYS A 124 -16.60 -25.73 -11.86
CA CYS A 124 -17.77 -26.60 -11.73
C CYS A 124 -17.51 -28.07 -12.11
N SER A 125 -16.32 -28.39 -12.61
CA SER A 125 -16.04 -29.73 -13.16
C SER A 125 -14.75 -30.36 -12.60
N THR A 126 -14.13 -29.74 -11.63
CA THR A 126 -12.92 -30.22 -10.95
C THR A 126 -13.04 -30.00 -9.45
N ASP A 127 -12.16 -30.60 -8.67
CA ASP A 127 -12.07 -30.39 -7.22
C ASP A 127 -11.35 -29.08 -6.85
N CYS A 128 -11.09 -28.22 -7.84
CA CYS A 128 -10.47 -26.91 -7.63
C CYS A 128 -11.50 -25.88 -7.15
N ASP A 129 -11.32 -25.36 -5.92
CA ASP A 129 -12.28 -24.44 -5.30
C ASP A 129 -12.10 -22.98 -5.72
N PHE A 130 -10.90 -22.58 -6.18
CA PHE A 130 -10.58 -21.18 -6.35
C PHE A 130 -9.96 -20.84 -7.68
N ALA A 131 -10.42 -19.76 -8.29
CA ALA A 131 -9.83 -19.16 -9.47
C ALA A 131 -9.57 -17.67 -9.30
N CYS A 132 -8.57 -17.17 -10.01
CA CYS A 132 -8.32 -15.76 -10.15
C CYS A 132 -8.26 -15.37 -11.62
N TRP A 133 -8.92 -14.28 -11.98
CA TRP A 133 -8.87 -13.67 -13.28
C TRP A 133 -8.31 -12.26 -13.20
N THR A 134 -7.41 -11.91 -14.13
CA THR A 134 -6.86 -10.55 -14.21
C THR A 134 -6.55 -10.13 -15.64
N ASN A 135 -6.67 -8.83 -15.92
CA ASN A 135 -6.21 -8.18 -17.15
C ASN A 135 -5.01 -7.23 -16.88
N GLY A 136 -4.45 -7.29 -15.65
CA GLY A 136 -3.39 -6.40 -15.18
C GLY A 136 -3.88 -5.14 -14.45
N GLU A 137 -5.11 -4.70 -14.70
CA GLU A 137 -5.77 -3.59 -13.99
C GLU A 137 -6.88 -4.10 -13.06
N ASP A 138 -7.78 -4.92 -13.59
CA ASP A 138 -8.83 -5.59 -12.84
C ASP A 138 -8.32 -6.93 -12.28
N LEU A 139 -8.75 -7.28 -11.08
CA LEU A 139 -8.45 -8.53 -10.41
C LEU A 139 -9.73 -9.08 -9.78
N GLN A 140 -10.13 -10.29 -10.17
CA GLN A 140 -11.35 -10.94 -9.70
C GLN A 140 -11.01 -12.32 -9.17
N TYR A 141 -11.56 -12.65 -8.00
CA TYR A 141 -11.46 -13.97 -7.39
C TYR A 141 -12.81 -14.67 -7.45
N VAL A 142 -12.80 -15.95 -7.72
CA VAL A 142 -13.99 -16.79 -7.84
C VAL A 142 -13.81 -18.00 -6.94
N TYR A 143 -14.86 -18.36 -6.23
CA TYR A 143 -14.94 -19.54 -5.39
C TYR A 143 -16.10 -20.42 -5.85
N SER A 144 -15.87 -21.74 -5.91
CA SER A 144 -16.91 -22.73 -6.15
C SER A 144 -17.32 -23.43 -4.87
N TYR A 145 -18.60 -23.71 -4.74
CA TYR A 145 -19.15 -24.45 -3.61
C TYR A 145 -20.37 -25.25 -4.06
N GLU A 146 -20.66 -26.31 -3.33
CA GLU A 146 -21.87 -27.10 -3.51
C GLU A 146 -23.02 -26.44 -2.77
N ASP A 147 -24.11 -26.13 -3.47
CA ASP A 147 -25.30 -25.56 -2.86
C ASP A 147 -26.16 -26.61 -2.11
N ASP A 148 -27.23 -26.16 -1.44
CA ASP A 148 -28.14 -27.02 -0.66
C ASP A 148 -28.82 -28.11 -1.51
N PHE A 149 -28.74 -28.02 -2.83
CA PHE A 149 -29.32 -28.97 -3.79
C PHE A 149 -28.27 -29.91 -4.39
N GLY A 150 -27.00 -29.80 -3.98
CA GLY A 150 -25.89 -30.61 -4.52
C GLY A 150 -25.39 -30.11 -5.88
N GLN A 151 -25.70 -28.86 -6.27
CA GLN A 151 -25.21 -28.26 -7.50
C GLN A 151 -23.98 -27.40 -7.20
N VAL A 152 -22.89 -27.61 -7.95
CA VAL A 152 -21.71 -26.73 -7.86
C VAL A 152 -22.03 -25.38 -8.48
N THR A 153 -21.87 -24.33 -7.71
CA THR A 153 -22.07 -22.95 -8.08
C THR A 153 -20.83 -22.12 -7.85
N CYS A 154 -20.67 -21.03 -8.59
CA CYS A 154 -19.54 -20.11 -8.47
C CYS A 154 -19.99 -18.75 -7.99
N GLU A 155 -19.24 -18.16 -7.07
CA GLU A 155 -19.47 -16.78 -6.62
C GLU A 155 -18.19 -15.96 -6.61
N ALA A 156 -18.33 -14.66 -6.83
CA ALA A 156 -17.22 -13.72 -6.67
C ALA A 156 -16.92 -13.52 -5.18
N ILE A 157 -15.63 -13.55 -4.85
CA ILE A 157 -15.14 -13.26 -3.49
C ILE A 157 -14.11 -12.13 -3.53
N SER A 158 -13.86 -11.47 -2.40
CA SER A 158 -12.91 -10.36 -2.35
C SER A 158 -11.46 -10.81 -2.39
N ASP A 159 -11.17 -12.03 -1.95
CA ASP A 159 -9.84 -12.62 -1.87
C ASP A 159 -9.95 -14.13 -1.75
N PHE A 160 -8.88 -14.89 -2.02
CA PHE A 160 -8.83 -16.32 -1.70
C PHE A 160 -7.75 -16.65 -0.65
N PRO A 161 -7.84 -17.82 0.02
CA PRO A 161 -6.92 -18.17 1.10
C PRO A 161 -5.47 -18.28 0.62
N ALA A 162 -4.52 -17.81 1.44
CA ALA A 162 -3.10 -18.07 1.27
C ALA A 162 -2.75 -19.54 1.58
N GLU A 163 -1.50 -19.94 1.39
CA GLU A 163 -1.04 -21.26 1.78
C GLU A 163 -1.34 -21.53 3.26
N GLY A 164 -1.92 -22.70 3.54
CA GLY A 164 -2.29 -23.09 4.91
C GLY A 164 -3.49 -22.36 5.52
N GLN A 165 -4.17 -21.47 4.77
CA GLN A 165 -5.40 -20.80 5.20
C GLN A 165 -6.64 -21.44 4.56
N THR A 166 -7.76 -21.37 5.28
CA THR A 166 -9.09 -21.76 4.81
C THR A 166 -9.95 -20.54 4.47
N LEU A 167 -11.06 -20.73 3.77
CA LEU A 167 -12.05 -19.67 3.54
C LEU A 167 -12.63 -19.15 4.88
N GLU A 168 -12.84 -20.02 5.86
CA GLU A 168 -13.30 -19.64 7.19
C GLU A 168 -12.33 -18.70 7.90
N ASP A 169 -11.01 -18.86 7.69
CA ASP A 169 -10.01 -17.95 8.25
C ASP A 169 -10.13 -16.54 7.68
N LEU A 170 -10.51 -16.41 6.39
CA LEU A 170 -10.76 -15.12 5.75
C LEU A 170 -12.08 -14.48 6.18
N GLU A 171 -13.08 -15.28 6.54
CA GLU A 171 -14.37 -14.80 7.05
C GLU A 171 -14.34 -14.51 8.55
N ALA A 172 -13.35 -15.04 9.27
CA ALA A 172 -13.25 -14.88 10.71
C ALA A 172 -12.98 -13.41 11.08
N GLN A 173 -13.76 -12.92 12.04
CA GLN A 173 -13.61 -11.57 12.57
C GLN A 173 -12.33 -11.44 13.42
N GLY A 174 -11.54 -10.37 13.20
CA GLY A 174 -10.47 -9.97 14.09
C GLY A 174 -9.17 -10.75 13.96
N GLU A 175 -8.82 -11.58 14.92
CA GLU A 175 -7.45 -12.09 15.10
C GLU A 175 -6.98 -13.17 14.11
N ARG A 176 -7.89 -13.86 13.44
CA ARG A 176 -7.54 -15.04 12.62
C ARG A 176 -7.03 -14.69 11.23
N ALA A 177 -7.62 -13.71 10.58
CA ALA A 177 -7.17 -13.29 9.24
C ALA A 177 -6.16 -12.14 9.37
N MET A 178 -4.87 -12.44 9.35
CA MET A 178 -3.81 -11.42 9.38
C MET A 178 -3.64 -10.80 7.99
N PRO A 179 -3.59 -9.45 7.89
CA PRO A 179 -3.26 -8.80 6.64
C PRO A 179 -1.85 -9.20 6.17
N ARG A 180 -1.70 -9.37 4.85
CA ARG A 180 -0.41 -9.74 4.25
C ARG A 180 0.54 -8.54 4.18
N LYS A 181 1.85 -8.79 4.25
CA LYS A 181 2.85 -7.77 3.89
C LYS A 181 2.76 -7.56 2.36
N PRO A 182 2.52 -6.33 1.88
CA PRO A 182 2.39 -6.10 0.44
C PRO A 182 3.75 -6.21 -0.26
N ALA A 183 3.80 -6.84 -1.42
CA ALA A 183 4.90 -6.71 -2.36
C ALA A 183 4.97 -5.28 -2.93
N ASN A 184 6.13 -4.87 -3.46
CA ASN A 184 6.39 -3.47 -3.83
C ASN A 184 5.33 -2.85 -4.76
N GLU A 185 4.79 -3.60 -5.72
CA GLU A 185 3.81 -3.08 -6.68
C GLU A 185 2.35 -3.28 -6.27
N SER A 186 2.07 -4.23 -5.38
CA SER A 186 0.71 -4.63 -5.04
C SER A 186 -0.07 -3.50 -4.39
N LEU A 187 0.56 -2.76 -3.48
CA LEU A 187 -0.08 -1.64 -2.81
C LEU A 187 -0.35 -0.48 -3.77
N VAL A 188 0.57 -0.20 -4.69
CA VAL A 188 0.41 0.82 -5.75
C VAL A 188 -0.78 0.47 -6.64
N LYS A 189 -0.86 -0.78 -7.11
CA LYS A 189 -1.97 -1.27 -7.94
C LYS A 189 -3.29 -1.23 -7.19
N THR A 190 -3.29 -1.61 -5.90
CA THR A 190 -4.48 -1.57 -5.05
C THR A 190 -4.97 -0.14 -4.85
N PHE A 191 -4.10 0.80 -4.52
CA PHE A 191 -4.48 2.20 -4.35
C PHE A 191 -5.02 2.79 -5.65
N LYS A 192 -4.38 2.51 -6.78
CA LYS A 192 -4.87 2.93 -8.10
C LYS A 192 -6.26 2.36 -8.38
N ARG A 193 -6.47 1.06 -8.17
CA ARG A 193 -7.77 0.40 -8.39
C ARG A 193 -8.87 0.99 -7.50
N CYS A 194 -8.57 1.24 -6.23
CA CYS A 194 -9.50 1.90 -5.31
C CYS A 194 -9.85 3.31 -5.78
N HIS A 195 -8.84 4.11 -6.14
CA HIS A 195 -9.05 5.46 -6.65
C HIS A 195 -9.89 5.45 -7.93
N ASP A 196 -9.57 4.62 -8.90
CA ASP A 196 -10.27 4.53 -10.18
C ASP A 196 -11.72 4.05 -9.99
N TYR A 197 -11.97 3.16 -9.02
CA TYR A 197 -13.32 2.76 -8.65
C TYR A 197 -14.13 3.94 -8.07
N ILE A 198 -13.57 4.69 -7.13
CA ILE A 198 -14.25 5.86 -6.55
C ILE A 198 -14.51 6.91 -7.63
N TYR A 199 -13.52 7.18 -8.47
CA TYR A 199 -13.61 8.17 -9.55
C TYR A 199 -14.68 7.80 -10.58
N GLY A 200 -14.70 6.54 -11.02
CA GLY A 200 -15.57 6.05 -12.10
C GLY A 200 -16.95 5.60 -11.62
N ASN A 201 -17.00 4.71 -10.62
CA ASN A 201 -18.24 4.04 -10.21
C ASN A 201 -19.06 4.87 -9.22
N GLU A 202 -18.38 5.60 -8.31
CA GLU A 202 -19.06 6.52 -7.38
C GLU A 202 -19.27 7.93 -7.98
N GLY A 203 -18.62 8.21 -9.12
CA GLY A 203 -18.71 9.50 -9.80
C GLY A 203 -18.02 10.67 -9.06
N MET A 204 -17.21 10.38 -8.07
CA MET A 204 -16.58 11.36 -7.18
C MET A 204 -15.26 11.91 -7.74
N LYS A 205 -15.31 12.57 -8.91
CA LYS A 205 -14.13 13.00 -9.64
C LYS A 205 -13.16 13.91 -8.88
N LYS A 206 -13.69 14.82 -8.05
CA LYS A 206 -12.88 15.78 -7.29
C LYS A 206 -12.48 15.30 -5.91
N THR A 207 -13.24 14.39 -5.34
CA THR A 207 -13.07 13.94 -3.95
C THR A 207 -12.54 12.52 -3.81
N ALA A 208 -12.35 11.79 -4.93
CA ALA A 208 -11.88 10.41 -4.92
C ALA A 208 -10.60 10.22 -4.10
N PHE A 209 -9.67 11.13 -4.24
CA PHE A 209 -8.43 11.13 -3.49
C PHE A 209 -8.65 11.23 -1.97
N TRP A 210 -9.48 12.16 -1.54
CA TRP A 210 -9.76 12.39 -0.12
C TRP A 210 -10.57 11.24 0.50
N GLU A 211 -11.54 10.69 -0.23
CA GLU A 211 -12.29 9.51 0.20
C GLU A 211 -11.38 8.29 0.41
N LEU A 212 -10.48 8.04 -0.56
CA LEU A 212 -9.52 6.95 -0.43
C LEU A 212 -8.58 7.16 0.76
N LEU A 213 -8.09 8.39 0.96
CA LEU A 213 -7.25 8.71 2.11
C LEU A 213 -7.97 8.48 3.44
N ASN A 214 -9.24 8.87 3.57
CA ASN A 214 -10.00 8.64 4.79
C ASN A 214 -10.01 7.14 5.16
N LEU A 215 -10.17 6.24 4.17
CA LEU A 215 -10.15 4.79 4.41
C LEU A 215 -8.73 4.27 4.74
N ILE A 216 -7.70 4.78 4.07
CA ILE A 216 -6.31 4.47 4.38
C ILE A 216 -6.00 4.84 5.84
N PHE A 217 -6.48 6.00 6.31
CA PHE A 217 -6.29 6.42 7.69
C PHE A 217 -7.08 5.60 8.69
N CYS A 218 -8.33 5.21 8.37
CA CYS A 218 -9.09 4.27 9.20
C CYS A 218 -8.32 2.98 9.42
N LYS A 219 -7.71 2.45 8.36
CA LYS A 219 -6.91 1.22 8.43
C LYS A 219 -5.65 1.40 9.26
N LEU A 220 -4.88 2.47 9.01
CA LEU A 220 -3.68 2.79 9.80
C LEU A 220 -3.99 2.99 11.28
N TYR A 221 -5.08 3.68 11.58
CA TYR A 221 -5.53 3.87 12.96
C TYR A 221 -5.86 2.55 13.64
N ASP A 222 -6.64 1.70 12.96
CA ASP A 222 -7.01 0.40 13.52
C ASP A 222 -5.79 -0.50 13.73
N GLU A 223 -4.84 -0.54 12.79
CA GLU A 223 -3.60 -1.29 12.94
C GLU A 223 -2.70 -0.77 14.07
N LYS A 224 -2.59 0.57 14.23
CA LYS A 224 -1.81 1.20 15.31
C LYS A 224 -2.38 0.91 16.70
N ARG A 225 -3.70 0.71 16.83
CA ARG A 225 -4.34 0.33 18.08
C ARG A 225 -3.77 -0.95 18.69
N ARG A 226 -3.24 -1.86 17.89
CA ARG A 226 -2.55 -3.06 18.40
C ARG A 226 -1.47 -2.72 19.43
N PHE A 227 -0.71 -1.65 19.21
CA PHE A 227 0.35 -1.24 20.13
C PHE A 227 -0.20 -0.43 21.32
N THR A 228 -1.19 0.42 21.07
CA THR A 228 -1.81 1.24 22.13
C THR A 228 -2.58 0.35 23.10
N ASP A 229 -3.44 -0.52 22.60
CA ASP A 229 -4.24 -1.44 23.41
C ASP A 229 -3.32 -2.38 24.22
N ALA A 230 -2.22 -2.88 23.63
CA ALA A 230 -1.25 -3.69 24.34
C ALA A 230 -0.56 -2.96 25.50
N LYS A 231 -0.22 -1.66 25.34
CA LYS A 231 0.34 -0.83 26.42
C LYS A 231 -0.67 -0.63 27.57
N GLU A 232 -1.95 -0.59 27.25
CA GLU A 232 -3.05 -0.44 28.22
C GLU A 232 -3.57 -1.77 28.80
N GLY A 233 -3.01 -2.91 28.36
CA GLY A 233 -3.45 -4.24 28.77
C GLY A 233 -4.80 -4.65 28.19
N ILE A 234 -5.24 -4.00 27.13
CA ILE A 234 -6.49 -4.29 26.41
C ILE A 234 -6.20 -5.29 25.28
N SER A 235 -7.06 -6.30 25.14
CA SER A 235 -6.97 -7.24 24.02
C SER A 235 -7.36 -6.53 22.73
N TYR A 236 -6.41 -6.36 21.81
CA TYR A 236 -6.67 -5.78 20.50
C TYR A 236 -7.61 -6.68 19.68
N ARG A 237 -8.63 -6.06 19.10
CA ARG A 237 -9.49 -6.68 18.10
C ARG A 237 -9.47 -5.82 16.86
N ARG A 238 -9.03 -6.40 15.72
CA ARG A 238 -9.05 -5.73 14.43
C ARG A 238 -10.48 -5.42 14.02
N ARG A 239 -10.76 -4.18 13.67
CA ARG A 239 -12.07 -3.73 13.17
C ARG A 239 -12.07 -3.43 11.67
N PHE A 240 -10.91 -3.05 11.11
CA PHE A 240 -10.78 -2.82 9.68
C PHE A 240 -10.58 -4.15 8.96
N TRP A 241 -11.68 -4.81 8.63
CA TRP A 241 -11.73 -6.07 7.90
C TRP A 241 -13.02 -6.14 7.09
N VAL A 242 -13.03 -6.96 6.04
CA VAL A 242 -14.20 -7.25 5.22
C VAL A 242 -14.21 -8.76 4.99
N GLY A 243 -15.29 -9.41 5.36
CA GLY A 243 -15.50 -10.82 5.05
C GLY A 243 -15.57 -11.03 3.54
N VAL A 244 -15.04 -12.13 3.05
CA VAL A 244 -14.88 -12.37 1.61
C VAL A 244 -16.21 -12.36 0.83
N LYS A 245 -17.32 -12.64 1.51
CA LYS A 245 -18.68 -12.65 0.95
C LYS A 245 -19.53 -11.43 1.34
N GLU A 246 -19.09 -10.59 2.30
CA GLU A 246 -19.87 -9.41 2.75
C GLU A 246 -20.15 -8.41 1.62
N GLN A 247 -19.33 -8.40 0.57
CA GLN A 247 -19.54 -7.53 -0.60
C GLN A 247 -20.69 -7.98 -1.50
N ASN A 248 -21.18 -9.22 -1.36
CA ASN A 248 -22.16 -9.81 -2.26
C ASN A 248 -23.61 -9.45 -1.90
N THR A 249 -23.87 -9.10 -0.64
CA THR A 249 -25.23 -8.77 -0.15
C THR A 249 -25.33 -7.32 0.31
N ASP A 250 -26.54 -6.76 0.28
CA ASP A 250 -26.76 -5.39 0.76
C ASP A 250 -26.59 -5.29 2.28
N GLU A 251 -27.00 -6.31 3.01
CA GLU A 251 -26.81 -6.42 4.47
C GLU A 251 -25.33 -6.46 4.84
N GLY A 252 -24.52 -7.26 4.11
CA GLY A 252 -23.08 -7.33 4.31
C GLY A 252 -22.40 -5.99 4.04
N ARG A 253 -22.75 -5.32 2.93
CA ARG A 253 -22.24 -3.98 2.59
C ARG A 253 -22.56 -2.96 3.67
N ALA A 254 -23.80 -2.96 4.16
CA ALA A 254 -24.22 -2.05 5.23
C ALA A 254 -23.45 -2.34 6.55
N ALA A 255 -23.22 -3.60 6.89
CA ALA A 255 -22.43 -3.98 8.06
C ALA A 255 -20.97 -3.49 7.95
N VAL A 256 -20.33 -3.66 6.78
CA VAL A 256 -19.01 -3.11 6.50
C VAL A 256 -19.01 -1.59 6.65
N ALA A 257 -19.99 -0.91 6.02
CA ALA A 257 -20.09 0.55 6.06
C ALA A 257 -20.23 1.07 7.50
N GLN A 258 -21.07 0.46 8.31
CA GLN A 258 -21.24 0.82 9.72
C GLN A 258 -19.93 0.63 10.50
N ARG A 259 -19.23 -0.48 10.30
CA ARG A 259 -17.97 -0.80 10.96
C ARG A 259 -16.87 0.20 10.62
N ILE A 260 -16.68 0.51 9.34
CA ILE A 260 -15.63 1.43 8.87
C ILE A 260 -15.96 2.89 9.25
N LYS A 261 -17.20 3.34 9.11
CA LYS A 261 -17.63 4.68 9.55
C LYS A 261 -17.43 4.86 11.06
N GLY A 262 -17.66 3.79 11.86
CA GLY A 262 -17.36 3.82 13.30
C GLY A 262 -15.86 3.98 13.61
N ILE A 263 -14.98 3.36 12.80
CA ILE A 263 -13.52 3.58 12.93
C ILE A 263 -13.18 5.03 12.59
N PHE A 264 -13.82 5.62 11.57
CA PHE A 264 -13.56 6.99 11.16
C PHE A 264 -13.94 8.03 12.23
N GLU A 265 -15.06 7.81 12.92
CA GLU A 265 -15.43 8.68 14.06
C GLU A 265 -14.39 8.60 15.20
N ASP A 266 -13.99 7.38 15.60
CA ASP A 266 -12.94 7.21 16.62
C ASP A 266 -11.60 7.83 16.19
N LEU A 267 -11.26 7.73 14.90
CA LEU A 267 -10.07 8.31 14.32
C LEU A 267 -10.05 9.85 14.48
N LYS A 268 -11.14 10.53 14.20
CA LYS A 268 -11.26 11.99 14.33
C LYS A 268 -11.12 12.47 15.78
N GLU A 269 -11.53 11.65 16.73
CA GLU A 269 -11.41 11.95 18.17
C GLU A 269 -10.02 11.60 18.73
N SER A 270 -9.21 10.84 17.98
CA SER A 270 -7.90 10.40 18.41
C SER A 270 -6.89 11.55 18.48
N ASN A 271 -6.13 11.62 19.58
CA ASN A 271 -5.07 12.62 19.74
C ASN A 271 -3.96 12.52 18.67
N ILE A 272 -3.77 11.36 18.06
CA ILE A 272 -2.75 11.12 17.02
C ILE A 272 -3.14 11.81 15.71
N PHE A 273 -4.43 11.84 15.38
CA PHE A 273 -4.92 12.30 14.07
C PHE A 273 -5.73 13.61 14.15
N LYS A 274 -5.93 14.15 15.35
CA LYS A 274 -6.76 15.34 15.63
C LYS A 274 -6.41 16.55 14.76
N ASP A 275 -5.12 16.77 14.50
CA ASP A 275 -4.66 17.90 13.69
C ASP A 275 -4.68 17.63 12.17
N VAL A 276 -5.01 16.42 11.76
CA VAL A 276 -5.12 16.03 10.35
C VAL A 276 -6.52 16.26 9.81
N PHE A 277 -7.54 16.09 10.67
CA PHE A 277 -8.95 16.23 10.35
C PHE A 277 -9.55 17.46 11.03
N ASP A 278 -10.40 18.18 10.30
CA ASP A 278 -11.13 19.37 10.82
C ASP A 278 -12.36 19.00 11.67
N GLY A 279 -12.64 17.70 11.83
CA GLY A 279 -13.74 17.15 12.62
C GLY A 279 -15.09 17.10 11.90
N ASN A 280 -15.25 17.82 10.80
CA ASN A 280 -16.49 17.87 10.01
C ASN A 280 -16.50 16.88 8.82
N GLU A 281 -15.39 16.23 8.55
CA GLU A 281 -15.28 15.29 7.43
C GLU A 281 -16.17 14.06 7.67
N GLN A 282 -16.72 13.58 6.58
CA GLN A 282 -17.53 12.36 6.53
C GLN A 282 -17.11 11.50 5.33
N ILE A 283 -17.23 10.20 5.46
CA ILE A 283 -17.08 9.28 4.33
C ILE A 283 -18.38 9.33 3.52
N MET A 284 -18.29 9.80 2.27
CA MET A 284 -19.40 10.00 1.37
C MET A 284 -19.64 8.83 0.41
N LEU A 285 -18.79 7.81 0.43
CA LEU A 285 -18.95 6.62 -0.38
C LEU A 285 -20.26 5.89 -0.09
N SER A 286 -20.89 5.34 -1.15
CA SER A 286 -21.97 4.39 -0.98
C SER A 286 -21.52 3.16 -0.19
N ASP A 287 -22.44 2.43 0.43
CA ASP A 287 -22.10 1.21 1.17
C ASP A 287 -21.41 0.18 0.27
N ARG A 288 -21.77 0.13 -1.01
CA ARG A 288 -21.10 -0.70 -2.01
C ARG A 288 -19.68 -0.23 -2.29
N GLY A 289 -19.47 1.06 -2.53
CA GLY A 289 -18.16 1.64 -2.79
C GLY A 289 -17.24 1.48 -1.58
N LEU A 290 -17.77 1.73 -0.39
CA LEU A 290 -17.03 1.59 0.85
C LEU A 290 -16.62 0.13 1.11
N ALA A 291 -17.54 -0.84 0.92
CA ALA A 291 -17.23 -2.25 1.09
C ALA A 291 -16.17 -2.73 0.09
N PHE A 292 -16.22 -2.27 -1.17
CA PHE A 292 -15.21 -2.59 -2.17
C PHE A 292 -13.84 -2.03 -1.78
N VAL A 293 -13.74 -0.73 -1.51
CA VAL A 293 -12.46 -0.09 -1.18
C VAL A 293 -11.88 -0.65 0.12
N ALA A 294 -12.71 -0.82 1.15
CA ALA A 294 -12.28 -1.41 2.41
C ALA A 294 -11.80 -2.86 2.22
N GLY A 295 -12.45 -3.65 1.39
CA GLY A 295 -12.05 -5.02 1.06
C GLY A 295 -10.68 -5.08 0.38
N GLU A 296 -10.44 -4.20 -0.58
CA GLU A 296 -9.14 -4.10 -1.24
C GLU A 296 -8.00 -3.70 -0.27
N LEU A 297 -8.26 -2.72 0.59
CA LEU A 297 -7.27 -2.26 1.58
C LEU A 297 -7.06 -3.26 2.71
N ALA A 298 -8.09 -4.02 3.11
CA ALA A 298 -8.02 -4.96 4.24
C ALA A 298 -7.03 -6.11 4.01
N LYS A 299 -6.72 -6.44 2.76
CA LYS A 299 -5.80 -7.51 2.38
C LYS A 299 -4.37 -7.31 2.90
N TYR A 300 -3.95 -6.05 3.05
CA TYR A 300 -2.54 -5.70 3.33
C TYR A 300 -2.35 -5.07 4.70
N SER A 301 -1.22 -5.39 5.35
CA SER A 301 -0.74 -4.66 6.52
C SER A 301 0.01 -3.40 6.08
N PHE A 302 -0.47 -2.24 6.50
CA PHE A 302 0.20 -0.98 6.21
C PHE A 302 1.35 -0.72 7.18
N LEU A 303 1.30 -1.26 8.39
CA LEU A 303 2.42 -1.16 9.33
C LEU A 303 3.63 -1.95 8.86
N ASP A 304 3.40 -3.14 8.26
CA ASP A 304 4.49 -3.99 7.76
C ASP A 304 5.00 -3.56 6.37
N ALA A 305 4.27 -2.68 5.68
CA ALA A 305 4.73 -2.08 4.43
C ALA A 305 5.88 -1.09 4.67
N THR A 306 6.89 -1.14 3.81
CA THR A 306 8.01 -0.18 3.90
C THR A 306 7.55 1.24 3.60
N VAL A 307 8.29 2.24 4.08
CA VAL A 307 8.00 3.66 3.82
C VAL A 307 8.06 3.95 2.31
N ASP A 308 8.98 3.32 1.59
CA ASP A 308 9.08 3.44 0.13
C ASP A 308 7.82 2.94 -0.59
N VAL A 309 7.29 1.78 -0.18
CA VAL A 309 6.06 1.20 -0.76
C VAL A 309 4.85 2.08 -0.49
N LYS A 310 4.65 2.49 0.77
CA LYS A 310 3.57 3.39 1.17
C LYS A 310 3.64 4.73 0.44
N GLY A 311 4.82 5.32 0.39
CA GLY A 311 5.04 6.60 -0.23
C GLY A 311 4.88 6.56 -1.75
N THR A 312 5.35 5.52 -2.43
CA THR A 312 5.14 5.34 -3.88
C THR A 312 3.66 5.20 -4.20
N ALA A 313 2.93 4.40 -3.42
CA ALA A 313 1.49 4.25 -3.57
C ALA A 313 0.76 5.58 -3.34
N TYR A 314 1.14 6.31 -2.29
CA TYR A 314 0.61 7.64 -2.00
C TYR A 314 0.86 8.64 -3.13
N GLU A 315 2.11 8.77 -3.60
CA GLU A 315 2.48 9.71 -4.67
C GLU A 315 1.76 9.38 -5.98
N THR A 316 1.51 8.11 -6.26
CA THR A 316 0.77 7.70 -7.47
C THR A 316 -0.63 8.31 -7.50
N ILE A 317 -1.36 8.27 -6.39
CA ILE A 317 -2.71 8.85 -6.32
C ILE A 317 -2.70 10.37 -6.20
N VAL A 318 -1.78 10.95 -5.41
CA VAL A 318 -1.61 12.40 -5.29
C VAL A 318 -1.29 13.01 -6.65
N SER A 319 -0.35 12.42 -7.39
CA SER A 319 0.09 12.93 -8.67
C SER A 319 -1.02 12.94 -9.73
N ASN A 320 -1.91 11.97 -9.69
CA ASN A 320 -3.03 11.89 -10.64
C ASN A 320 -4.12 12.94 -10.36
N THR A 321 -4.30 13.32 -9.11
CA THR A 321 -5.36 14.24 -8.69
C THR A 321 -4.89 15.69 -8.67
N LEU A 322 -3.77 15.97 -8.01
CA LEU A 322 -3.31 17.36 -7.78
C LEU A 322 -2.48 17.94 -8.95
N LYS A 323 -1.84 17.10 -9.79
CA LYS A 323 -1.15 17.57 -10.99
C LYS A 323 -2.08 18.24 -12.00
N GLN A 324 -3.33 17.76 -12.10
CA GLN A 324 -4.29 18.30 -13.07
C GLN A 324 -4.80 19.70 -12.68
N GLU A 325 -4.80 20.03 -11.39
CA GLU A 325 -5.36 21.29 -10.89
C GLU A 325 -4.33 22.41 -10.69
N ALA A 326 -3.05 22.08 -10.40
CA ALA A 326 -2.08 23.09 -9.97
C ALA A 326 -0.77 23.16 -10.78
N GLY A 327 -0.57 22.35 -11.82
CA GLY A 327 0.67 22.36 -12.62
C GLY A 327 1.93 22.01 -11.82
N GLN A 328 1.79 21.29 -10.71
CA GLN A 328 2.88 21.01 -9.79
C GLN A 328 3.64 19.76 -10.20
N PHE A 329 4.96 19.80 -10.07
CA PHE A 329 5.86 18.71 -10.37
C PHE A 329 6.43 18.14 -9.06
N PHE A 330 6.16 16.87 -8.80
CA PHE A 330 6.78 16.18 -7.67
C PHE A 330 8.19 15.74 -8.02
N THR A 331 9.12 15.91 -7.09
CA THR A 331 10.49 15.43 -7.26
C THR A 331 10.50 13.90 -7.23
N PRO A 332 11.10 13.23 -8.24
CA PRO A 332 11.20 11.78 -8.25
C PRO A 332 11.89 11.23 -6.99
N ARG A 333 11.33 10.18 -6.40
CA ARG A 333 11.81 9.62 -5.11
C ARG A 333 13.28 9.20 -5.14
N ASN A 334 13.75 8.64 -6.25
CA ASN A 334 15.16 8.26 -6.40
C ASN A 334 16.10 9.47 -6.30
N ILE A 335 15.69 10.62 -6.79
CA ILE A 335 16.45 11.87 -6.66
C ILE A 335 16.43 12.36 -5.21
N ILE A 336 15.25 12.38 -4.58
CA ILE A 336 15.12 12.74 -3.15
C ILE A 336 16.02 11.83 -2.31
N LYS A 337 15.93 10.51 -2.51
CA LYS A 337 16.73 9.53 -1.78
C LYS A 337 18.22 9.77 -1.94
N CYS A 338 18.67 10.05 -3.18
CA CYS A 338 20.07 10.39 -3.43
C CYS A 338 20.49 11.64 -2.66
N MET A 339 19.71 12.71 -2.69
CA MET A 339 20.02 13.96 -1.99
C MET A 339 20.07 13.77 -0.47
N VAL A 340 19.11 13.04 0.09
CA VAL A 340 19.06 12.73 1.54
C VAL A 340 20.26 11.88 1.94
N GLN A 341 20.62 10.88 1.16
CA GLN A 341 21.81 10.04 1.42
C GLN A 341 23.12 10.83 1.33
N MET A 342 23.23 11.75 0.39
CA MET A 342 24.43 12.60 0.26
C MET A 342 24.62 13.56 1.42
N LEU A 343 23.54 14.12 1.96
CA LEU A 343 23.59 15.05 3.09
C LEU A 343 23.58 14.35 4.44
N ASP A 344 23.12 13.12 4.48
CA ASP A 344 23.20 12.18 5.60
C ASP A 344 22.69 12.72 6.95
N PRO A 345 21.43 13.27 7.03
CA PRO A 345 20.89 13.79 8.27
C PRO A 345 20.84 12.73 9.37
N ASP A 346 20.90 13.17 10.63
CA ASP A 346 20.73 12.34 11.82
C ASP A 346 19.67 12.89 12.76
N GLN A 347 19.46 12.26 13.91
CA GLN A 347 18.47 12.66 14.91
C GLN A 347 18.68 14.04 15.54
N ASN A 348 19.84 14.68 15.31
CA ASN A 348 20.16 16.02 15.78
C ASN A 348 20.01 17.08 14.68
N THR A 349 19.76 16.65 13.45
CA THR A 349 19.67 17.50 12.26
C THR A 349 18.27 18.08 12.13
N ARG A 350 18.16 19.40 12.22
CA ARG A 350 16.91 20.12 12.00
C ARG A 350 16.72 20.43 10.51
N VAL A 351 15.59 19.99 9.97
CA VAL A 351 15.31 20.02 8.53
C VAL A 351 14.08 20.88 8.22
N LEU A 352 14.18 21.69 7.18
CA LEU A 352 13.06 22.47 6.63
C LEU A 352 12.89 22.16 5.13
N ASP A 353 11.63 21.99 4.72
CA ASP A 353 11.22 22.14 3.32
C ASP A 353 10.22 23.31 3.22
N PRO A 354 10.65 24.48 2.69
CA PRO A 354 9.82 25.67 2.61
C PRO A 354 8.78 25.66 1.47
N ALA A 355 8.76 24.62 0.63
CA ALA A 355 7.78 24.38 -0.43
C ALA A 355 7.51 22.87 -0.52
N CYS A 356 6.99 22.30 0.60
CA CYS A 356 7.06 20.86 0.84
C CYS A 356 6.13 20.01 -0.07
N GLY A 357 5.18 20.62 -0.75
CA GLY A 357 4.23 19.91 -1.58
C GLY A 357 3.53 18.80 -0.78
N SER A 358 3.60 17.56 -1.26
CA SER A 358 3.09 16.38 -0.55
C SER A 358 4.02 15.82 0.53
N GLY A 359 5.10 16.50 0.87
CA GLY A 359 6.04 16.10 1.92
C GLY A 359 7.08 15.05 1.51
N GLY A 360 7.37 14.91 0.22
CA GLY A 360 8.27 13.88 -0.28
C GLY A 360 9.67 13.91 0.35
N PHE A 361 10.32 15.08 0.45
CA PHE A 361 11.61 15.23 1.12
C PHE A 361 11.52 14.89 2.61
N LEU A 362 10.50 15.39 3.30
CA LEU A 362 10.33 15.22 4.74
C LEU A 362 10.17 13.74 5.12
N VAL A 363 9.37 13.00 4.36
CA VAL A 363 9.17 11.56 4.54
C VAL A 363 10.48 10.78 4.32
N MET A 364 11.26 11.13 3.30
CA MET A 364 12.53 10.44 3.02
C MET A 364 13.61 10.76 4.06
N VAL A 365 13.62 11.97 4.59
CA VAL A 365 14.49 12.34 5.74
C VAL A 365 14.09 11.51 6.97
N LEU A 366 12.78 11.42 7.26
CA LEU A 366 12.28 10.66 8.39
C LEU A 366 12.66 9.17 8.28
N ASP A 367 12.51 8.56 7.10
CA ASP A 367 12.91 7.17 6.86
C ASP A 367 14.43 6.96 7.02
N HIS A 368 15.23 7.89 6.50
CA HIS A 368 16.68 7.84 6.62
C HIS A 368 17.14 7.89 8.08
N VAL A 369 16.60 8.83 8.86
CA VAL A 369 16.93 8.97 10.29
C VAL A 369 16.40 7.77 11.09
N ARG A 370 15.22 7.23 10.76
CA ARG A 370 14.68 6.01 11.36
C ARG A 370 15.65 4.83 11.23
N ARG A 371 16.23 4.64 10.04
CA ARG A 371 17.23 3.58 9.80
C ARG A 371 18.48 3.76 10.65
N LYS A 372 18.94 4.99 10.79
CA LYS A 372 20.08 5.32 11.69
C LYS A 372 19.74 5.05 13.16
N ILE A 373 18.57 5.48 13.63
CA ILE A 373 18.11 5.21 15.00
C ILE A 373 18.05 3.70 15.25
N ALA A 374 17.44 2.94 14.35
CA ALA A 374 17.37 1.48 14.48
C ALA A 374 18.76 0.84 14.50
N ARG A 375 19.67 1.28 13.64
CA ARG A 375 21.05 0.79 13.61
C ARG A 375 21.79 1.10 14.92
N ASN A 376 21.56 2.27 15.50
CA ASN A 376 22.18 2.66 16.77
C ASN A 376 21.64 1.86 17.96
N LEU A 377 20.34 1.54 17.96
CA LEU A 377 19.71 0.72 19.00
C LEU A 377 20.08 -0.77 18.90
N TYR A 378 20.28 -1.25 17.68
CA TYR A 378 20.53 -2.66 17.39
C TYR A 378 21.79 -2.87 16.53
N PRO A 379 23.00 -2.50 17.02
CA PRO A 379 24.22 -2.47 16.22
C PRO A 379 24.67 -3.87 15.74
N ASP A 380 24.29 -4.92 16.49
CA ASP A 380 24.72 -6.30 16.23
C ASP A 380 23.81 -7.06 15.24
N LEU A 381 22.69 -6.45 14.80
CA LEU A 381 21.79 -7.10 13.86
C LEU A 381 22.26 -6.94 12.41
N ASP A 382 22.11 -8.03 11.64
CA ASP A 382 22.23 -7.97 10.18
C ASP A 382 21.09 -7.14 9.57
N GLU A 383 21.21 -6.78 8.29
CA GLU A 383 20.23 -5.91 7.60
C GLU A 383 18.81 -6.48 7.61
N VAL A 384 18.66 -7.80 7.42
CA VAL A 384 17.33 -8.45 7.37
C VAL A 384 16.62 -8.38 8.72
N ARG A 385 17.36 -8.68 9.80
CA ARG A 385 16.83 -8.60 11.17
C ARG A 385 16.60 -7.17 11.62
N LEU A 386 17.46 -6.26 11.17
CA LEU A 386 17.33 -4.84 11.46
C LEU A 386 16.08 -4.26 10.80
N GLU A 387 15.77 -4.63 9.57
CA GLU A 387 14.55 -4.19 8.87
C GLU A 387 13.28 -4.55 9.66
N ALA A 388 13.25 -5.74 10.27
CA ALA A 388 12.15 -6.14 11.15
C ALA A 388 12.00 -5.27 12.42
N LYS A 389 13.04 -4.49 12.78
CA LYS A 389 13.06 -3.58 13.93
C LYS A 389 12.70 -2.14 13.59
N TYR A 390 12.64 -1.76 12.30
CA TYR A 390 12.36 -0.37 11.92
C TYR A 390 11.01 0.16 12.44
N ASN A 391 10.03 -0.70 12.61
CA ASN A 391 8.71 -0.35 13.15
C ASN A 391 8.51 -0.85 14.59
N SER A 392 9.61 -1.12 15.33
CA SER A 392 9.48 -1.48 16.74
C SER A 392 9.05 -0.26 17.58
N PRO A 393 8.31 -0.46 18.68
CA PRO A 393 7.85 0.64 19.54
C PRO A 393 8.98 1.56 20.02
N GLU A 394 10.16 1.00 20.30
CA GLU A 394 11.32 1.75 20.77
C GLU A 394 11.87 2.68 19.69
N VAL A 395 11.92 2.22 18.43
CA VAL A 395 12.32 3.05 17.29
C VAL A 395 11.26 4.10 17.00
N ASP A 396 9.99 3.71 17.00
CA ASP A 396 8.87 4.63 16.70
C ASP A 396 8.78 5.78 17.71
N ASP A 397 8.99 5.53 19.01
CA ASP A 397 8.95 6.59 20.03
C ASP A 397 10.05 7.65 19.79
N ILE A 398 11.29 7.23 19.45
CA ILE A 398 12.40 8.15 19.16
C ILE A 398 12.18 8.88 17.83
N VAL A 399 11.68 8.19 16.81
CA VAL A 399 11.39 8.78 15.50
C VAL A 399 10.30 9.84 15.59
N ARG A 400 9.27 9.59 16.41
CA ARG A 400 8.20 10.58 16.68
C ARG A 400 8.77 11.82 17.34
N GLU A 401 9.57 11.65 18.39
CA GLU A 401 10.21 12.77 19.06
C GLU A 401 11.09 13.59 18.10
N TYR A 402 11.86 12.92 17.24
CA TYR A 402 12.64 13.59 16.20
C TYR A 402 11.75 14.36 15.22
N ALA A 403 10.70 13.74 14.71
CA ALA A 403 9.80 14.36 13.75
C ALA A 403 9.09 15.60 14.31
N GLU A 404 8.62 15.52 15.57
CA GLU A 404 7.96 16.63 16.26
C GLU A 404 8.89 17.82 16.55
N LYS A 405 10.19 17.58 16.71
CA LYS A 405 11.15 18.62 17.10
C LYS A 405 12.02 19.14 15.97
N MET A 406 12.29 18.31 14.97
CA MET A 406 13.36 18.54 14.01
C MET A 406 12.92 18.64 12.55
N ILE A 407 11.70 18.19 12.19
CA ILE A 407 11.21 18.22 10.82
C ILE A 407 10.13 19.30 10.65
N PHE A 408 10.32 20.18 9.66
CA PHE A 408 9.43 21.29 9.37
C PHE A 408 9.10 21.34 7.88
N GLY A 409 7.84 21.63 7.55
CA GLY A 409 7.38 21.80 6.18
C GLY A 409 6.43 22.97 6.04
N PHE A 410 6.60 23.75 4.98
CA PHE A 410 5.70 24.86 4.65
C PHE A 410 5.15 24.66 3.26
N ASP A 411 3.87 24.95 3.08
CA ASP A 411 3.28 25.06 1.75
C ASP A 411 2.17 26.11 1.75
N PHE A 412 2.04 26.80 0.62
CA PHE A 412 1.02 27.83 0.41
C PHE A 412 -0.36 27.22 0.13
N ASP A 413 -0.41 26.03 -0.43
CA ASP A 413 -1.63 25.32 -0.77
C ASP A 413 -2.14 24.52 0.43
N PRO A 414 -3.38 24.78 0.92
CA PRO A 414 -3.92 24.07 2.07
C PRO A 414 -4.14 22.58 1.79
N ASP A 415 -4.44 22.18 0.55
CA ASP A 415 -4.63 20.78 0.18
C ASP A 415 -3.29 20.03 0.18
N LEU A 416 -2.22 20.67 -0.30
CA LEU A 416 -0.87 20.10 -0.21
C LEU A 416 -0.36 20.02 1.22
N LYS A 417 -0.60 21.04 2.06
CA LYS A 417 -0.33 20.95 3.50
C LYS A 417 -1.02 19.72 4.11
N LYS A 418 -2.33 19.54 3.83
CA LYS A 418 -3.09 18.39 4.32
C LYS A 418 -2.50 17.09 3.81
N ALA A 419 -2.18 17.01 2.51
CA ALA A 419 -1.51 15.87 1.90
C ALA A 419 -0.15 15.59 2.55
N ALA A 420 0.70 16.60 2.78
CA ALA A 420 1.99 16.43 3.44
C ALA A 420 1.84 15.89 4.86
N ARG A 421 0.91 16.43 5.66
CA ARG A 421 0.60 15.90 7.00
C ARG A 421 0.21 14.44 6.95
N MET A 422 -0.67 14.07 6.04
CA MET A 422 -1.10 12.71 5.84
C MET A 422 0.07 11.79 5.46
N ASN A 423 0.94 12.21 4.55
CA ASN A 423 2.11 11.45 4.14
C ASN A 423 3.09 11.23 5.32
N MET A 424 3.32 12.25 6.15
CA MET A 424 4.15 12.13 7.35
C MET A 424 3.58 11.13 8.35
N VAL A 425 2.26 11.15 8.59
CA VAL A 425 1.59 10.17 9.46
C VAL A 425 1.74 8.74 8.94
N MET A 426 1.63 8.55 7.61
CA MET A 426 1.86 7.24 6.98
C MET A 426 3.32 6.75 7.13
N ALA A 427 4.26 7.67 7.14
CA ALA A 427 5.68 7.37 7.34
C ALA A 427 6.07 7.07 8.79
N GLY A 428 5.18 7.30 9.74
CA GLY A 428 5.42 6.95 11.14
C GLY A 428 5.30 8.08 12.15
N ASP A 429 4.60 9.16 11.78
CA ASP A 429 4.29 10.33 12.58
C ASP A 429 5.26 11.53 12.44
N GLY A 430 4.80 12.74 12.74
CA GLY A 430 5.57 13.99 12.61
C GLY A 430 4.85 15.07 11.80
N HIS A 431 3.52 15.05 11.81
CA HIS A 431 2.68 15.98 11.03
C HIS A 431 2.51 17.37 11.67
N SER A 432 2.92 17.55 12.94
CA SER A 432 2.63 18.75 13.73
C SER A 432 3.28 20.02 13.18
N ASN A 433 4.44 19.92 12.53
CA ASN A 433 5.21 21.06 12.02
C ASN A 433 5.03 21.31 10.51
N ILE A 434 3.90 20.91 9.96
CA ILE A 434 3.54 21.21 8.57
C ILE A 434 2.53 22.38 8.58
N TYR A 435 2.91 23.51 8.00
CA TYR A 435 2.16 24.76 8.09
C TYR A 435 1.72 25.28 6.73
N ASN A 436 0.53 25.89 6.69
CA ASN A 436 0.03 26.55 5.48
C ASN A 436 0.44 28.02 5.48
N ILE A 437 1.58 28.32 4.91
CA ILE A 437 2.13 29.68 4.82
C ILE A 437 2.78 29.93 3.45
N ASN A 438 2.81 31.20 3.05
CA ASN A 438 3.63 31.64 1.94
C ASN A 438 5.06 31.93 2.44
N SER A 439 5.99 31.06 2.13
CA SER A 439 7.39 31.15 2.59
C SER A 439 8.11 32.40 2.10
N LEU A 440 7.63 33.04 1.02
CA LEU A 440 8.20 34.27 0.47
C LEU A 440 7.67 35.55 1.14
N GLU A 441 6.48 35.49 1.72
CA GLU A 441 5.84 36.63 2.38
C GLU A 441 5.99 36.60 3.90
N TYR A 442 6.42 35.50 4.44
CA TYR A 442 6.56 35.32 5.89
C TYR A 442 7.82 36.02 6.40
N PRO A 443 7.76 36.72 7.57
CA PRO A 443 6.62 36.97 8.46
C PRO A 443 5.89 38.28 8.16
N GLN A 444 6.15 38.95 7.07
CA GLN A 444 5.76 40.34 6.81
C GLN A 444 4.50 40.48 5.94
N GLY A 445 3.79 39.43 5.67
CA GLY A 445 2.57 39.47 4.86
C GLY A 445 1.48 40.33 5.50
N SER A 446 0.73 41.02 4.67
CA SER A 446 -0.36 41.92 5.09
C SER A 446 -1.72 41.26 5.29
N LYS A 447 -1.80 39.96 5.08
CA LYS A 447 -3.06 39.19 5.25
C LYS A 447 -3.41 39.01 6.72
N PRO A 448 -4.70 39.10 7.10
CA PRO A 448 -5.13 39.03 8.51
C PRO A 448 -4.65 37.77 9.26
N ASP A 449 -4.48 36.65 8.54
CA ASP A 449 -4.10 35.38 9.13
C ASP A 449 -2.58 35.22 9.33
N VAL A 450 -1.76 36.05 8.69
CA VAL A 450 -0.29 35.97 8.77
C VAL A 450 0.23 36.14 10.22
N PRO A 451 -0.28 37.05 11.04
CA PRO A 451 0.16 37.19 12.45
C PRO A 451 -0.13 35.93 13.27
N LEU A 452 -1.29 35.29 13.06
CA LEU A 452 -1.68 34.06 13.77
C LEU A 452 -0.80 32.88 13.34
N ILE A 453 -0.53 32.77 12.05
CA ILE A 453 0.37 31.74 11.50
C ILE A 453 1.79 31.98 12.01
N ALA A 454 2.27 33.21 11.97
CA ALA A 454 3.58 33.60 12.50
C ALA A 454 3.74 33.26 13.98
N GLN A 455 2.72 33.57 14.78
CA GLN A 455 2.70 33.21 16.20
C GLN A 455 2.72 31.69 16.40
N ALA A 456 1.88 30.93 15.67
CA ALA A 456 1.82 29.47 15.75
C ALA A 456 3.14 28.81 15.36
N VAL A 457 3.78 29.29 14.28
CA VAL A 457 5.09 28.80 13.85
C VAL A 457 6.16 29.10 14.87
N ASN A 458 6.22 30.35 15.40
CA ASN A 458 7.18 30.74 16.41
C ASN A 458 6.99 29.94 17.72
N GLU A 459 5.75 29.75 18.17
CA GLU A 459 5.45 28.94 19.35
C GLU A 459 5.85 27.48 19.15
N SER A 460 5.56 26.90 17.98
CA SER A 460 5.90 25.52 17.66
C SER A 460 7.42 25.30 17.60
N ILE A 461 8.11 26.21 16.94
CA ILE A 461 9.59 26.18 16.84
C ILE A 461 10.22 26.43 18.20
N SER A 462 9.66 27.32 18.99
CA SER A 462 10.14 27.62 20.38
C SER A 462 9.96 26.43 21.32
N ARG A 463 8.93 25.63 21.15
CA ARG A 463 8.72 24.39 21.92
C ARG A 463 9.72 23.28 21.60
N SER A 464 10.21 23.26 20.38
CA SER A 464 11.06 22.16 19.89
C SER A 464 12.55 22.39 20.09
N ALA A 465 12.99 23.62 20.43
CA ALA A 465 14.39 23.97 20.52
C ALA A 465 14.66 25.13 21.49
N ASP A 466 15.91 25.53 21.59
CA ASP A 466 16.37 26.63 22.43
C ASP A 466 15.42 27.82 22.45
N ARG A 467 15.23 28.38 23.64
CA ARG A 467 14.28 29.44 23.97
C ARG A 467 14.45 30.77 23.20
N ASP A 468 15.52 30.86 22.39
CA ASP A 468 15.90 32.09 21.70
C ASP A 468 15.55 32.10 20.20
N PHE A 469 14.76 31.12 19.75
CA PHE A 469 14.38 31.04 18.34
C PHE A 469 13.21 31.99 18.04
N ASN A 470 13.50 33.08 17.35
CA ASN A 470 12.52 34.01 16.82
C ASN A 470 12.57 34.00 15.30
N PHE A 471 11.50 33.53 14.65
CA PHE A 471 11.45 33.43 13.20
C PHE A 471 11.34 34.88 12.65
N GLY A 472 12.48 35.46 12.34
CA GLY A 472 12.53 36.49 11.32
C GLY A 472 12.39 37.95 11.76
N VAL A 473 12.92 38.42 12.87
CA VAL A 473 12.83 39.89 13.12
C VAL A 473 14.08 40.57 13.69
N SER A 474 15.17 39.92 13.95
CA SER A 474 16.41 40.63 14.22
C SER A 474 17.56 40.16 13.37
N GLU A 475 18.37 41.10 12.91
CA GLU A 475 19.60 40.82 12.17
C GLU A 475 20.55 39.89 12.96
N ASP A 476 20.45 39.85 14.27
CA ASP A 476 21.25 39.01 15.17
C ASP A 476 20.73 37.57 15.28
N ASN A 477 19.47 37.28 14.88
CA ASN A 477 18.85 35.95 14.97
C ASN A 477 18.75 35.21 13.62
N ALA A 478 19.32 35.79 12.57
CA ALA A 478 19.39 35.16 11.25
C ALA A 478 20.36 33.97 11.18
N GLN A 479 21.00 33.58 12.29
CA GLN A 479 21.80 32.36 12.34
C GLN A 479 20.86 31.16 12.21
N GLY A 480 21.00 30.52 11.08
CA GLY A 480 20.16 29.41 10.63
C GLY A 480 19.83 28.42 11.71
N LYS A 481 18.58 28.37 12.01
CA LYS A 481 18.04 27.45 13.00
C LYS A 481 17.62 26.13 12.38
N PHE A 482 17.90 25.97 11.08
CA PHE A 482 17.82 24.72 10.35
C PHE A 482 19.21 24.34 9.87
N ASP A 483 19.57 23.09 10.11
CA ASP A 483 20.86 22.55 9.70
C ASP A 483 20.85 22.18 8.20
N MET A 484 19.66 21.78 7.69
CA MET A 484 19.48 21.40 6.29
C MET A 484 18.16 21.92 5.75
N ILE A 485 18.18 22.34 4.50
CA ILE A 485 17.00 22.71 3.72
C ILE A 485 16.96 21.85 2.46
N PHE A 486 15.85 21.14 2.30
CA PHE A 486 15.52 20.40 1.06
C PHE A 486 14.34 21.08 0.41
N THR A 487 14.40 21.38 -0.86
CA THR A 487 13.25 21.99 -1.54
C THR A 487 13.32 21.83 -3.05
N ASN A 488 12.15 21.74 -3.68
CA ASN A 488 11.94 21.91 -5.11
C ASN A 488 10.80 22.94 -5.27
N PRO A 489 11.09 24.22 -5.20
CA PRO A 489 10.08 25.27 -5.23
C PRO A 489 9.39 25.32 -6.60
N PRO A 490 8.13 25.81 -6.69
CA PRO A 490 7.46 26.01 -7.98
C PRO A 490 8.20 27.07 -8.81
N PHE A 491 8.22 26.85 -10.13
CA PHE A 491 8.88 27.71 -11.11
C PHE A 491 7.89 28.70 -11.73
#